data_0325302719fe3e218e3db907f9389d7e
#
_entry.id   0325302719fe3e218e3db907f9389d7e
#
_cell.length_a   1.000
_cell.length_b   1.000
_cell.length_c   1.000
_cell.angle_alpha   90.00
_cell.angle_beta   90.00
_cell.angle_gamma   90.00
#
_symmetry.space_group_name_H-M   'P 1'
#
loop_
_entity.id
_entity.type
_entity.pdbx_description
1 polymer ?
#
loop_
_entity_poly.entity_id
_entity_poly.type
_entity_poly.pdbx_seq_one_letter_code
_entity_poly.pdbx_strand_id
1 'polypeptide(L)'
;MKYYDKLVFELSQKGRTGYSLPVNRFPAAPELPVQLKREAPLDLPEISEPDVVRHYTNLSQMNFGVDTGFYPLGSCTMKYNPKVNEEVASLPGFAGLHPLMHAGLTKGALKVYQEMDKFLSAITGMAAFTFDPCAGAHGELTGLMVMRQYHMMRGDFARTKVIVPDSAHGTNPASAAVCGLEIVEVKSLENGRVDVEALKPLLDGTIAGMMMTNPNTLGLFETQIKEITELVHAAGGLMYYDGANMNPLMGVVRPGDMGFDIMHLNLHKTFSTPHGGGGPGSGPVGVAAHLVDCLPDLRVSGFHGNFGVILRAYAYILMLGKQNLKKVGQYSVLSANYIKECLKDAYKLPIEGVCKHEFVFDGLINDGAHDDVHGATTLDVAKRLLDYGFHAPTIYFPLLFHQALMIEPTETESKETIDSFIDVMHRIAAEAAEDPAILQEAPHNAPIKRPDETAAARNPILKFKDAQ
;
A
#
# COMPACT_ATOMS: atom_id res chain seq x y z
N MET A 1 -25.73 8.81 -3.61
CA MET A 1 -25.50 7.35 -3.42
C MET A 1 -26.67 6.76 -2.66
N LYS A 2 -27.15 5.55 -3.01
CA LYS A 2 -28.30 4.93 -2.31
C LYS A 2 -27.80 4.34 -0.99
N TYR A 3 -28.41 4.74 0.14
CA TYR A 3 -28.10 4.16 1.45
C TYR A 3 -28.68 2.74 1.56
N TYR A 4 -27.88 1.84 2.11
CA TYR A 4 -28.24 0.45 2.38
C TYR A 4 -27.74 0.05 3.77
N ASP A 5 -28.63 -0.28 4.69
CA ASP A 5 -28.39 -0.44 6.11
C ASP A 5 -28.61 -1.86 6.67
N LYS A 6 -29.02 -2.79 5.80
CA LYS A 6 -29.35 -4.15 6.25
C LYS A 6 -28.10 -5.02 6.42
N LEU A 7 -28.07 -5.76 7.51
CA LEU A 7 -27.13 -6.85 7.71
C LEU A 7 -27.63 -8.13 7.04
N VAL A 8 -26.72 -9.02 6.66
CA VAL A 8 -27.07 -10.29 6.01
C VAL A 8 -27.99 -11.16 6.88
N PHE A 9 -27.85 -11.07 8.21
CA PHE A 9 -28.70 -11.79 9.17
C PHE A 9 -30.14 -11.31 9.16
N GLU A 10 -30.39 -10.03 8.88
CA GLU A 10 -31.74 -9.45 8.78
C GLU A 10 -32.47 -9.86 7.51
N LEU A 11 -31.75 -10.39 6.52
CA LEU A 11 -32.30 -10.95 5.29
C LEU A 11 -32.63 -12.45 5.39
N SER A 12 -32.26 -13.07 6.50
CA SER A 12 -32.45 -14.51 6.71
C SER A 12 -33.92 -14.91 6.74
N GLN A 13 -34.26 -15.95 6.02
CA GLN A 13 -35.59 -16.58 6.07
C GLN A 13 -35.43 -18.09 6.02
N LYS A 14 -36.03 -18.77 6.99
CA LYS A 14 -35.96 -20.22 7.14
C LYS A 14 -36.26 -20.98 5.84
N GLY A 15 -35.40 -21.90 5.48
CA GLY A 15 -35.53 -22.75 4.31
C GLY A 15 -34.98 -22.16 3.01
N ARG A 16 -34.43 -20.92 3.03
CA ARG A 16 -33.73 -20.37 1.86
C ARG A 16 -32.30 -20.90 1.76
N THR A 17 -31.84 -21.15 0.54
CA THR A 17 -30.50 -21.64 0.24
C THR A 17 -29.87 -20.78 -0.85
N GLY A 18 -28.68 -20.26 -0.60
CA GLY A 18 -27.93 -19.41 -1.52
C GLY A 18 -26.72 -20.10 -2.17
N TYR A 19 -26.63 -21.41 -2.12
CA TYR A 19 -25.51 -22.16 -2.70
C TYR A 19 -25.99 -23.44 -3.40
N SER A 20 -25.19 -23.93 -4.36
CA SER A 20 -25.26 -25.26 -4.90
C SER A 20 -23.91 -25.94 -4.76
N LEU A 21 -23.86 -27.00 -3.97
CA LEU A 21 -22.64 -27.79 -3.80
C LEU A 21 -22.71 -29.04 -4.70
N PRO A 22 -21.58 -29.47 -5.26
CA PRO A 22 -21.51 -30.75 -5.97
C PRO A 22 -21.81 -31.89 -4.99
N VAL A 23 -22.33 -32.98 -5.53
CA VAL A 23 -22.58 -34.19 -4.71
C VAL A 23 -21.28 -34.65 -4.08
N ASN A 24 -21.31 -34.84 -2.75
CA ASN A 24 -20.17 -35.36 -2.02
C ASN A 24 -19.87 -36.81 -2.49
N ARG A 25 -18.69 -37.00 -3.06
CA ARG A 25 -18.23 -38.32 -3.55
C ARG A 25 -17.30 -39.03 -2.56
N PHE A 26 -16.98 -38.39 -1.43
CA PHE A 26 -16.17 -38.99 -0.39
C PHE A 26 -17.02 -39.85 0.54
N PRO A 27 -16.45 -40.89 1.15
CA PRO A 27 -17.12 -41.63 2.21
C PRO A 27 -17.64 -40.68 3.30
N ALA A 28 -18.74 -41.02 3.94
CA ALA A 28 -19.22 -40.26 5.09
C ALA A 28 -18.10 -40.18 6.13
N ALA A 29 -17.87 -39.00 6.68
CA ALA A 29 -16.94 -38.82 7.78
C ALA A 29 -17.40 -39.66 8.99
N PRO A 30 -16.49 -40.26 9.76
CA PRO A 30 -16.86 -40.95 11.00
C PRO A 30 -17.60 -39.98 11.92
N GLU A 31 -18.59 -40.51 12.62
CA GLU A 31 -19.33 -39.70 13.59
C GLU A 31 -18.43 -39.22 14.72
N LEU A 32 -18.53 -37.90 14.99
CA LEU A 32 -17.83 -37.33 16.16
C LEU A 32 -18.41 -37.88 17.47
N PRO A 33 -17.57 -38.10 18.49
CA PRO A 33 -18.04 -38.40 19.84
C PRO A 33 -19.05 -37.33 20.27
N VAL A 34 -20.09 -37.78 21.02
CA VAL A 34 -21.20 -36.88 21.45
C VAL A 34 -20.69 -35.66 22.19
N GLN A 35 -19.62 -35.81 22.99
CA GLN A 35 -19.00 -34.73 23.77
C GLN A 35 -18.35 -33.63 22.90
N LEU A 36 -18.03 -33.95 21.63
CA LEU A 36 -17.45 -33.02 20.67
C LEU A 36 -18.49 -32.48 19.69
N LYS A 37 -19.72 -33.00 19.72
CA LYS A 37 -20.82 -32.51 18.90
C LYS A 37 -21.38 -31.22 19.48
N ARG A 38 -21.66 -30.25 18.60
CA ARG A 38 -22.39 -29.03 18.97
C ARG A 38 -23.83 -29.42 19.37
N GLU A 39 -24.34 -28.90 20.48
CA GLU A 39 -25.70 -29.14 20.93
C GLU A 39 -26.73 -28.37 20.11
N ALA A 40 -26.43 -27.11 19.79
CA ALA A 40 -27.28 -26.26 18.96
C ALA A 40 -26.75 -26.12 17.52
N PRO A 41 -27.61 -26.01 16.52
CA PRO A 41 -27.19 -25.67 15.14
C PRO A 41 -26.48 -24.32 15.09
N LEU A 42 -25.67 -24.10 14.05
CA LEU A 42 -25.07 -22.79 13.79
C LEU A 42 -26.19 -21.79 13.45
N ASP A 43 -26.15 -20.64 14.11
CA ASP A 43 -27.00 -19.50 13.79
C ASP A 43 -26.43 -18.75 12.60
N LEU A 44 -26.56 -19.35 11.41
CA LEU A 44 -26.13 -18.77 10.13
C LEU A 44 -27.35 -18.30 9.34
N PRO A 45 -27.23 -17.20 8.56
CA PRO A 45 -28.35 -16.69 7.78
C PRO A 45 -28.72 -17.68 6.66
N GLU A 46 -30.02 -17.97 6.57
CA GLU A 46 -30.62 -18.71 5.46
C GLU A 46 -31.11 -17.70 4.41
N ILE A 47 -30.37 -17.53 3.31
CA ILE A 47 -30.59 -16.47 2.33
C ILE A 47 -30.46 -17.03 0.91
N SER A 48 -31.23 -16.50 -0.04
CA SER A 48 -31.16 -16.92 -1.45
C SER A 48 -29.95 -16.32 -2.17
N GLU A 49 -29.47 -16.95 -3.22
CA GLU A 49 -28.38 -16.43 -4.06
C GLU A 49 -28.65 -15.00 -4.57
N PRO A 50 -29.84 -14.67 -5.14
CA PRO A 50 -30.11 -13.31 -5.56
C PRO A 50 -30.02 -12.28 -4.43
N ASP A 51 -30.46 -12.64 -3.23
CA ASP A 51 -30.40 -11.74 -2.08
C ASP A 51 -28.97 -11.55 -1.57
N VAL A 52 -28.14 -12.60 -1.58
CA VAL A 52 -26.69 -12.51 -1.28
C VAL A 52 -26.00 -11.56 -2.26
N VAL A 53 -26.20 -11.78 -3.57
CA VAL A 53 -25.57 -10.96 -4.59
C VAL A 53 -26.01 -9.49 -4.47
N ARG A 54 -27.33 -9.25 -4.31
CA ARG A 54 -27.87 -7.90 -4.14
C ARG A 54 -27.37 -7.21 -2.87
N HIS A 55 -27.25 -7.95 -1.77
CA HIS A 55 -26.73 -7.43 -0.50
C HIS A 55 -25.31 -6.88 -0.68
N TYR A 56 -24.37 -7.71 -1.15
CA TYR A 56 -22.99 -7.29 -1.32
C TYR A 56 -22.79 -6.27 -2.45
N THR A 57 -23.61 -6.32 -3.51
CA THR A 57 -23.61 -5.30 -4.56
C THR A 57 -24.04 -3.94 -3.99
N ASN A 58 -25.10 -3.87 -3.19
CA ASN A 58 -25.54 -2.62 -2.55
C ASN A 58 -24.46 -2.07 -1.60
N LEU A 59 -23.81 -2.94 -0.80
CA LEU A 59 -22.70 -2.52 0.06
C LEU A 59 -21.51 -1.99 -0.75
N SER A 60 -21.15 -2.65 -1.84
CA SER A 60 -20.03 -2.21 -2.69
C SER A 60 -20.30 -0.83 -3.33
N GLN A 61 -21.54 -0.52 -3.67
CA GLN A 61 -21.92 0.77 -4.23
C GLN A 61 -21.86 1.94 -3.23
N MET A 62 -21.72 1.66 -1.93
CA MET A 62 -21.50 2.67 -0.90
C MET A 62 -20.01 2.95 -0.64
N ASN A 63 -19.11 2.28 -1.36
CA ASN A 63 -17.67 2.42 -1.23
C ASN A 63 -17.05 3.00 -2.50
N PHE A 64 -15.88 3.61 -2.34
CA PHE A 64 -15.05 4.05 -3.46
C PHE A 64 -14.15 2.92 -3.95
N GLY A 65 -13.81 2.96 -5.23
CA GLY A 65 -12.87 2.04 -5.85
C GLY A 65 -12.24 2.65 -7.09
N VAL A 66 -11.11 2.14 -7.50
CA VAL A 66 -10.37 2.63 -8.69
C VAL A 66 -11.14 2.48 -10.01
N ASP A 67 -12.19 1.66 -10.03
CA ASP A 67 -13.08 1.48 -11.19
C ASP A 67 -14.24 2.48 -11.18
N THR A 68 -14.50 3.17 -10.07
CA THR A 68 -15.62 4.09 -9.92
C THR A 68 -15.22 5.56 -9.96
N GLY A 69 -13.92 5.86 -9.80
CA GLY A 69 -13.42 7.24 -9.84
C GLY A 69 -11.99 7.38 -9.36
N PHE A 70 -11.56 8.63 -9.32
CA PHE A 70 -10.23 9.01 -8.88
C PHE A 70 -10.01 8.65 -7.39
N TYR A 71 -8.86 8.05 -7.10
CA TYR A 71 -8.49 7.56 -5.78
C TYR A 71 -7.15 8.15 -5.35
N PRO A 72 -7.08 9.40 -4.89
CA PRO A 72 -5.84 10.17 -4.68
C PRO A 72 -5.12 9.84 -3.37
N LEU A 73 -5.18 8.60 -2.90
CA LEU A 73 -4.63 8.18 -1.61
C LEU A 73 -3.10 8.21 -1.64
N GLY A 74 -2.48 9.16 -0.93
CA GLY A 74 -1.03 9.25 -0.79
C GLY A 74 -0.42 8.08 -0.02
N SER A 75 0.85 7.81 -0.25
CA SER A 75 1.59 6.66 0.30
C SER A 75 1.08 5.29 -0.18
N CYS A 76 0.09 5.27 -1.06
CA CYS A 76 -0.51 4.05 -1.57
C CYS A 76 -0.94 4.26 -3.02
N THR A 77 -0.07 3.95 -3.97
CA THR A 77 -0.28 4.15 -5.41
C THR A 77 -1.54 3.42 -5.89
N MET A 78 -2.70 4.09 -5.76
CA MET A 78 -4.03 3.53 -6.08
C MET A 78 -4.39 3.82 -7.53
N LYS A 79 -3.73 3.13 -8.47
CA LYS A 79 -3.97 3.32 -9.89
C LYS A 79 -4.94 2.30 -10.48
N TYR A 80 -5.54 2.66 -11.60
CA TYR A 80 -6.43 1.79 -12.36
C TYR A 80 -5.74 0.46 -12.68
N ASN A 81 -6.46 -0.65 -12.50
CA ASN A 81 -5.98 -1.99 -12.79
C ASN A 81 -6.49 -2.44 -14.17
N PRO A 82 -5.62 -2.59 -15.20
CA PRO A 82 -6.03 -3.00 -16.54
C PRO A 82 -6.77 -4.34 -16.53
N LYS A 83 -7.93 -4.39 -17.19
CA LYS A 83 -8.80 -5.60 -17.18
C LYS A 83 -8.18 -6.80 -17.87
N VAL A 84 -7.28 -6.59 -18.82
CA VAL A 84 -6.49 -7.67 -19.44
C VAL A 84 -5.68 -8.46 -18.42
N ASN A 85 -5.24 -7.82 -17.32
CA ASN A 85 -4.53 -8.52 -16.24
C ASN A 85 -5.44 -9.54 -15.53
N GLU A 86 -6.73 -9.21 -15.36
CA GLU A 86 -7.73 -10.11 -14.79
C GLU A 86 -8.05 -11.29 -15.74
N GLU A 87 -8.17 -10.99 -17.03
CA GLU A 87 -8.37 -12.03 -18.05
C GLU A 87 -7.22 -13.04 -18.05
N VAL A 88 -5.97 -12.55 -18.04
CA VAL A 88 -4.77 -13.41 -17.98
C VAL A 88 -4.74 -14.23 -16.69
N ALA A 89 -5.03 -13.61 -15.54
CA ALA A 89 -5.04 -14.31 -14.26
C ALA A 89 -6.14 -15.39 -14.17
N SER A 90 -7.22 -15.24 -14.92
CA SER A 90 -8.35 -16.16 -14.96
C SER A 90 -8.18 -17.30 -15.96
N LEU A 91 -7.12 -17.33 -16.77
CA LEU A 91 -6.88 -18.40 -17.73
C LEU A 91 -6.81 -19.76 -17.01
N PRO A 92 -7.57 -20.78 -17.45
CA PRO A 92 -7.63 -22.08 -16.77
C PRO A 92 -6.27 -22.75 -16.60
N GLY A 93 -5.33 -22.50 -17.53
CA GLY A 93 -3.97 -23.02 -17.46
C GLY A 93 -3.13 -22.45 -16.31
N PHE A 94 -3.55 -21.33 -15.72
CA PHE A 94 -2.94 -20.72 -14.54
C PHE A 94 -3.84 -20.87 -13.30
N ALA A 95 -5.10 -20.49 -13.41
CA ALA A 95 -6.03 -20.49 -12.27
C ALA A 95 -6.34 -21.89 -11.73
N GLY A 96 -6.24 -22.92 -12.57
CA GLY A 96 -6.47 -24.33 -12.20
C GLY A 96 -5.26 -25.07 -11.63
N LEU A 97 -4.10 -24.42 -11.47
CA LEU A 97 -2.90 -25.07 -10.94
C LEU A 97 -2.95 -25.15 -9.40
N HIS A 98 -2.57 -26.30 -8.88
CA HIS A 98 -2.35 -26.47 -7.44
C HIS A 98 -0.86 -26.23 -7.10
N PRO A 99 -0.52 -25.48 -6.05
CA PRO A 99 0.89 -25.13 -5.75
C PRO A 99 1.79 -26.33 -5.41
N LEU A 100 1.22 -27.46 -5.02
CA LEU A 100 1.95 -28.71 -4.74
C LEU A 100 2.01 -29.68 -5.94
N MET A 101 1.59 -29.24 -7.15
CA MET A 101 1.76 -30.05 -8.36
C MET A 101 3.23 -30.24 -8.68
N HIS A 102 3.55 -31.38 -9.30
CA HIS A 102 4.90 -31.66 -9.77
C HIS A 102 5.38 -30.59 -10.77
N ALA A 103 6.60 -30.09 -10.59
CA ALA A 103 7.20 -29.01 -11.41
C ALA A 103 7.12 -29.26 -12.94
N GLY A 104 7.17 -30.53 -13.36
CA GLY A 104 6.99 -30.91 -14.77
C GLY A 104 5.63 -30.54 -15.37
N LEU A 105 4.59 -30.39 -14.54
CA LEU A 105 3.23 -30.03 -14.95
C LEU A 105 2.97 -28.50 -14.81
N THR A 106 3.85 -27.76 -14.15
CA THR A 106 3.69 -26.32 -13.85
C THR A 106 4.73 -25.46 -14.57
N LYS A 107 5.36 -25.98 -15.65
CA LYS A 107 6.45 -25.29 -16.37
C LYS A 107 6.09 -23.86 -16.80
N GLY A 108 4.84 -23.62 -17.21
CA GLY A 108 4.36 -22.28 -17.60
C GLY A 108 4.39 -21.29 -16.43
N ALA A 109 3.90 -21.70 -15.25
CA ALA A 109 3.94 -20.87 -14.05
C ALA A 109 5.38 -20.62 -13.57
N LEU A 110 6.23 -21.64 -13.57
CA LEU A 110 7.65 -21.49 -13.23
C LEU A 110 8.37 -20.53 -14.19
N LYS A 111 8.01 -20.56 -15.48
CA LYS A 111 8.55 -19.62 -16.46
C LYS A 111 8.13 -18.17 -16.15
N VAL A 112 6.89 -17.94 -15.70
CA VAL A 112 6.45 -16.60 -15.24
C VAL A 112 7.34 -16.09 -14.12
N TYR A 113 7.64 -16.89 -13.11
CA TYR A 113 8.56 -16.49 -12.04
C TYR A 113 9.95 -16.15 -12.56
N GLN A 114 10.52 -16.99 -13.44
CA GLN A 114 11.85 -16.76 -14.02
C GLN A 114 11.92 -15.49 -14.88
N GLU A 115 10.85 -15.18 -15.60
CA GLU A 115 10.80 -13.96 -16.41
C GLU A 115 10.54 -12.72 -15.55
N MET A 116 9.68 -12.84 -14.51
CA MET A 116 9.49 -11.77 -13.54
C MET A 116 10.78 -11.41 -12.80
N ASP A 117 11.57 -12.41 -12.37
CA ASP A 117 12.88 -12.18 -11.78
C ASP A 117 13.76 -11.34 -12.71
N LYS A 118 13.87 -11.72 -13.99
CA LYS A 118 14.62 -10.97 -15.00
C LYS A 118 14.09 -9.55 -15.21
N PHE A 119 12.76 -9.38 -15.26
CA PHE A 119 12.15 -8.07 -15.46
C PHE A 119 12.41 -7.16 -14.26
N LEU A 120 12.17 -7.66 -13.06
CA LEU A 120 12.40 -6.89 -11.85
C LEU A 120 13.89 -6.57 -11.67
N SER A 121 14.78 -7.51 -11.94
CA SER A 121 16.23 -7.28 -11.92
C SER A 121 16.64 -6.18 -12.92
N ALA A 122 16.09 -6.21 -14.13
CA ALA A 122 16.38 -5.17 -15.13
C ALA A 122 15.85 -3.78 -14.74
N ILE A 123 14.66 -3.74 -14.12
CA ILE A 123 14.00 -2.49 -13.69
C ILE A 123 14.71 -1.88 -12.47
N THR A 124 15.21 -2.71 -11.56
CA THR A 124 15.71 -2.26 -10.24
C THR A 124 17.22 -2.27 -10.09
N GLY A 125 17.92 -3.03 -10.94
CA GLY A 125 19.38 -3.24 -10.81
C GLY A 125 19.77 -4.28 -9.77
N MET A 126 18.81 -5.01 -9.18
CA MET A 126 19.09 -6.14 -8.28
C MET A 126 19.50 -7.38 -9.07
N ALA A 127 20.21 -8.30 -8.42
CA ALA A 127 20.71 -9.52 -9.04
C ALA A 127 19.69 -10.65 -9.10
N ALA A 128 18.84 -10.78 -8.09
CA ALA A 128 17.81 -11.82 -7.99
C ALA A 128 16.67 -11.41 -7.07
N PHE A 129 15.50 -12.03 -7.27
CA PHE A 129 14.29 -11.80 -6.46
C PHE A 129 13.74 -13.11 -5.88
N THR A 130 13.24 -13.03 -4.63
CA THR A 130 12.26 -13.99 -4.09
C THR A 130 10.85 -13.42 -4.19
N PHE A 131 9.87 -14.29 -4.45
CA PHE A 131 8.46 -13.93 -4.58
C PHE A 131 7.59 -14.46 -3.42
N ASP A 132 8.22 -15.04 -2.41
CA ASP A 132 7.52 -15.62 -1.27
C ASP A 132 6.72 -14.60 -0.43
N PRO A 133 7.18 -13.35 -0.21
CA PRO A 133 6.45 -12.40 0.60
C PRO A 133 5.12 -12.00 -0.03
N CYS A 134 4.03 -12.02 0.78
CA CYS A 134 2.67 -11.79 0.32
C CYS A 134 2.20 -10.33 0.43
N ALA A 135 3.03 -9.43 0.96
CA ALA A 135 2.71 -8.02 1.15
C ALA A 135 3.98 -7.16 1.27
N GLY A 136 3.85 -5.83 1.24
CA GLY A 136 4.97 -4.90 1.44
C GLY A 136 5.65 -5.08 2.79
N ALA A 137 4.89 -5.00 3.90
CA ALA A 137 5.43 -5.22 5.24
C ALA A 137 6.06 -6.61 5.42
N HIS A 138 5.53 -7.64 4.73
CA HIS A 138 6.13 -8.97 4.70
C HIS A 138 7.46 -8.96 3.90
N GLY A 139 7.54 -8.15 2.85
CA GLY A 139 8.80 -7.89 2.12
C GLY A 139 9.81 -7.15 2.98
N GLU A 140 9.38 -6.15 3.77
CA GLU A 140 10.23 -5.46 4.74
C GLU A 140 10.85 -6.44 5.73
N LEU A 141 10.00 -7.25 6.39
CA LEU A 141 10.45 -8.28 7.33
C LEU A 141 11.45 -9.24 6.67
N THR A 142 11.14 -9.73 5.48
CA THR A 142 12.00 -10.67 4.74
C THR A 142 13.36 -10.05 4.41
N GLY A 143 13.39 -8.81 3.93
CA GLY A 143 14.65 -8.14 3.60
C GLY A 143 15.50 -7.85 4.83
N LEU A 144 14.89 -7.52 5.97
CA LEU A 144 15.61 -7.39 7.24
C LEU A 144 16.13 -8.73 7.77
N MET A 145 15.40 -9.84 7.52
CA MET A 145 15.90 -11.19 7.80
C MET A 145 17.12 -11.52 6.93
N VAL A 146 17.11 -11.15 5.63
CA VAL A 146 18.27 -11.27 4.74
C VAL A 146 19.45 -10.46 5.30
N MET A 147 19.26 -9.23 5.72
CA MET A 147 20.28 -8.38 6.34
C MET A 147 20.91 -9.06 7.56
N ARG A 148 20.08 -9.57 8.47
CA ARG A 148 20.56 -10.32 9.64
C ARG A 148 21.29 -11.60 9.25
N GLN A 149 20.73 -12.38 8.34
CA GLN A 149 21.34 -13.63 7.83
C GLN A 149 22.74 -13.36 7.29
N TYR A 150 22.91 -12.32 6.49
CA TYR A 150 24.21 -11.93 5.95
C TYR A 150 25.26 -11.69 7.04
N HIS A 151 24.94 -10.90 8.07
CA HIS A 151 25.86 -10.62 9.17
C HIS A 151 26.15 -11.88 10.01
N MET A 152 25.13 -12.69 10.27
CA MET A 152 25.29 -13.96 11.01
C MET A 152 26.22 -14.95 10.28
N MET A 153 26.07 -15.10 8.96
CA MET A 153 26.93 -15.96 8.14
C MET A 153 28.41 -15.53 8.17
N ARG A 154 28.66 -14.24 8.40
CA ARG A 154 30.01 -13.67 8.53
C ARG A 154 30.54 -13.71 9.95
N GLY A 155 29.75 -14.19 10.92
CA GLY A 155 30.12 -14.19 12.33
C GLY A 155 30.08 -12.80 13.00
N ASP A 156 29.43 -11.81 12.35
CA ASP A 156 29.33 -10.43 12.84
C ASP A 156 28.06 -10.24 13.65
N PHE A 157 28.02 -10.82 14.84
CA PHE A 157 26.85 -10.82 15.72
C PHE A 157 26.63 -9.50 16.47
N ALA A 158 27.60 -8.57 16.40
CA ALA A 158 27.49 -7.26 17.05
C ALA A 158 26.54 -6.32 16.30
N ARG A 159 26.20 -6.60 15.03
CA ARG A 159 25.35 -5.76 14.19
C ARG A 159 23.87 -6.00 14.47
N THR A 160 23.36 -5.30 15.45
CA THR A 160 21.98 -5.46 15.97
C THR A 160 21.11 -4.24 15.77
N LYS A 161 21.66 -3.17 15.16
CA LYS A 161 20.95 -1.90 14.97
C LYS A 161 20.68 -1.60 13.51
N VAL A 162 19.53 -1.00 13.23
CA VAL A 162 19.17 -0.49 11.90
C VAL A 162 18.79 1.00 12.00
N ILE A 163 19.37 1.80 11.12
CA ILE A 163 19.07 3.23 11.04
C ILE A 163 17.81 3.42 10.18
N VAL A 164 16.88 4.26 10.65
CA VAL A 164 15.63 4.59 9.95
C VAL A 164 15.42 6.11 10.01
N PRO A 165 15.16 6.80 8.87
CA PRO A 165 14.81 8.22 8.90
C PRO A 165 13.49 8.49 9.63
N ASP A 166 13.37 9.64 10.30
CA ASP A 166 12.14 10.07 10.99
C ASP A 166 10.94 10.29 10.05
N SER A 167 11.20 10.46 8.76
CA SER A 167 10.19 10.52 7.71
C SER A 167 9.74 9.16 7.17
N ALA A 168 10.27 8.03 7.70
CA ALA A 168 9.94 6.69 7.23
C ALA A 168 8.50 6.30 7.56
N HIS A 169 7.94 5.37 6.77
CA HIS A 169 6.65 4.78 7.08
C HIS A 169 6.72 3.98 8.39
N GLY A 170 5.66 4.04 9.20
CA GLY A 170 5.62 3.38 10.53
C GLY A 170 5.81 1.87 10.52
N THR A 171 5.66 1.19 9.37
CA THR A 171 5.95 -0.24 9.23
C THR A 171 7.44 -0.56 9.24
N ASN A 172 8.30 0.37 8.83
CA ASN A 172 9.74 0.14 8.79
C ASN A 172 10.31 -0.13 10.20
N PRO A 173 10.11 0.76 11.21
CA PRO A 173 10.54 0.45 12.57
C PRO A 173 9.85 -0.78 13.16
N ALA A 174 8.57 -1.03 12.84
CA ALA A 174 7.87 -2.22 13.31
C ALA A 174 8.50 -3.51 12.78
N SER A 175 8.81 -3.57 11.49
CA SER A 175 9.48 -4.74 10.86
C SER A 175 10.87 -4.97 11.44
N ALA A 176 11.64 -3.90 11.74
CA ALA A 176 12.94 -3.99 12.39
C ALA A 176 12.84 -4.60 13.80
N ALA A 177 11.87 -4.14 14.60
CA ALA A 177 11.63 -4.66 15.94
C ALA A 177 11.24 -6.15 15.91
N VAL A 178 10.39 -6.57 14.97
CA VAL A 178 10.02 -7.99 14.80
C VAL A 178 11.24 -8.84 14.42
N CYS A 179 12.17 -8.30 13.62
CA CYS A 179 13.46 -8.96 13.33
C CYS A 179 14.42 -8.99 14.52
N GLY A 180 14.10 -8.36 15.66
CA GLY A 180 14.97 -8.23 16.81
C GLY A 180 16.14 -7.29 16.56
N LEU A 181 15.95 -6.27 15.71
CA LEU A 181 16.88 -5.17 15.49
C LEU A 181 16.44 -3.96 16.33
N GLU A 182 17.42 -3.30 16.94
CA GLU A 182 17.22 -2.00 17.60
C GLU A 182 17.13 -0.90 16.55
N ILE A 183 16.21 0.04 16.73
CA ILE A 183 16.00 1.13 15.80
C ILE A 183 16.80 2.34 16.27
N VAL A 184 17.58 2.92 15.34
CA VAL A 184 18.29 4.18 15.51
C VAL A 184 17.67 5.19 14.54
N GLU A 185 17.01 6.21 15.06
CA GLU A 185 16.39 7.24 14.23
C GLU A 185 17.43 8.26 13.77
N VAL A 186 17.45 8.60 12.49
CA VAL A 186 18.18 9.74 11.94
C VAL A 186 17.20 10.84 11.57
N LYS A 187 17.53 12.09 11.93
CA LYS A 187 16.69 13.26 11.69
C LYS A 187 16.74 13.72 10.24
N SER A 188 15.64 14.32 9.82
CA SER A 188 15.56 15.06 8.55
C SER A 188 15.89 16.53 8.74
N LEU A 189 16.45 17.14 7.70
CA LEU A 189 16.59 18.59 7.58
C LEU A 189 15.23 19.24 7.32
N GLU A 190 15.14 20.57 7.47
CA GLU A 190 13.92 21.35 7.18
C GLU A 190 13.42 21.15 5.74
N ASN A 191 14.30 20.81 4.81
CA ASN A 191 13.94 20.49 3.44
C ASN A 191 13.37 19.06 3.24
N GLY A 192 13.17 18.31 4.35
CA GLY A 192 12.60 16.98 4.37
C GLY A 192 13.51 15.83 3.91
N ARG A 193 14.81 16.08 3.71
CA ARG A 193 15.82 15.06 3.38
C ARG A 193 16.62 14.64 4.60
N VAL A 194 17.33 13.51 4.50
CA VAL A 194 18.17 13.00 5.59
C VAL A 194 19.27 13.98 5.93
N ASP A 195 19.45 14.26 7.22
CA ASP A 195 20.61 15.02 7.70
C ASP A 195 21.84 14.10 7.73
N VAL A 196 22.71 14.26 6.73
CA VAL A 196 23.94 13.46 6.60
C VAL A 196 24.92 13.72 7.75
N GLU A 197 24.95 14.94 8.28
CA GLU A 197 25.83 15.25 9.43
C GLU A 197 25.30 14.60 10.71
N ALA A 198 23.99 14.48 10.87
CA ALA A 198 23.40 13.72 11.96
C ALA A 198 23.55 12.20 11.78
N LEU A 199 23.65 11.71 10.53
CA LEU A 199 23.89 10.30 10.23
C LEU A 199 25.30 9.84 10.64
N LYS A 200 26.33 10.61 10.35
CA LYS A 200 27.75 10.23 10.55
C LYS A 200 28.06 9.69 11.94
N PRO A 201 27.66 10.34 13.05
CA PRO A 201 27.97 9.85 14.41
C PRO A 201 27.18 8.59 14.81
N LEU A 202 26.13 8.21 14.07
CA LEU A 202 25.35 7.01 14.33
C LEU A 202 25.99 5.75 13.73
N LEU A 203 26.94 5.93 12.81
CA LEU A 203 27.59 4.85 12.07
C LEU A 203 28.74 4.23 12.86
N ASP A 204 28.48 3.08 13.46
CA ASP A 204 29.48 2.29 14.20
C ASP A 204 29.41 0.80 13.84
N GLY A 205 30.24 -0.02 14.47
CA GLY A 205 30.30 -1.47 14.27
C GLY A 205 29.05 -2.24 14.73
N THR A 206 28.06 -1.59 15.34
CA THR A 206 26.79 -2.21 15.75
C THR A 206 25.68 -2.07 14.71
N ILE A 207 25.90 -1.25 13.69
CA ILE A 207 24.90 -0.98 12.64
C ILE A 207 24.88 -2.14 11.64
N ALA A 208 23.73 -2.82 11.56
CA ALA A 208 23.46 -3.84 10.53
C ALA A 208 23.18 -3.20 9.16
N GLY A 209 22.55 -2.04 9.15
CA GLY A 209 22.25 -1.30 7.93
C GLY A 209 21.38 -0.09 8.16
N MET A 210 20.98 0.53 7.05
CA MET A 210 20.01 1.63 7.02
C MET A 210 18.84 1.28 6.10
N MET A 211 17.63 1.51 6.57
CA MET A 211 16.39 1.30 5.81
C MET A 211 15.77 2.64 5.47
N MET A 212 15.52 2.88 4.18
CA MET A 212 14.90 4.12 3.73
C MET A 212 14.04 3.95 2.49
N THR A 213 13.12 4.88 2.31
CA THR A 213 12.29 5.05 1.11
C THR A 213 12.86 6.18 0.27
N ASN A 214 13.04 5.97 -1.04
CA ASN A 214 13.48 7.04 -1.95
C ASN A 214 12.74 6.96 -3.30
N PRO A 215 11.85 7.92 -3.64
CA PRO A 215 11.51 9.14 -2.88
C PRO A 215 10.89 8.82 -1.52
N ASN A 216 11.07 9.74 -0.57
CA ASN A 216 10.48 9.59 0.77
C ASN A 216 8.96 9.86 0.76
N THR A 217 8.31 9.76 1.92
CA THR A 217 6.85 9.98 2.08
C THR A 217 6.39 11.43 1.86
N LEU A 218 7.33 12.36 1.67
CA LEU A 218 7.04 13.74 1.27
C LEU A 218 7.10 13.94 -0.26
N GLY A 219 7.32 12.85 -1.01
CA GLY A 219 7.53 12.88 -2.45
C GLY A 219 8.88 13.44 -2.88
N LEU A 220 9.87 13.48 -1.99
CA LEU A 220 11.18 14.09 -2.24
C LEU A 220 12.24 13.03 -2.54
N PHE A 221 12.97 13.21 -3.62
CA PHE A 221 14.10 12.35 -3.94
C PHE A 221 15.33 12.75 -3.11
N GLU A 222 15.96 11.77 -2.43
CA GLU A 222 17.19 11.97 -1.69
C GLU A 222 18.38 12.15 -2.66
N THR A 223 18.85 13.38 -2.74
CA THR A 223 19.92 13.74 -3.69
C THR A 223 21.32 13.35 -3.23
N GLN A 224 21.49 13.15 -1.91
CA GLN A 224 22.75 12.73 -1.30
C GLN A 224 22.82 11.19 -1.14
N ILE A 225 21.97 10.45 -1.83
CA ILE A 225 21.85 8.98 -1.68
C ILE A 225 23.19 8.26 -1.85
N LYS A 226 24.06 8.72 -2.76
CA LYS A 226 25.38 8.09 -2.96
C LYS A 226 26.29 8.28 -1.77
N GLU A 227 26.34 9.48 -1.19
CA GLU A 227 27.13 9.74 0.03
C GLU A 227 26.58 8.90 1.20
N ILE A 228 25.27 8.84 1.37
CA ILE A 228 24.62 8.02 2.41
C ILE A 228 25.00 6.55 2.27
N THR A 229 24.90 5.98 1.06
CA THR A 229 25.22 4.57 0.82
C THR A 229 26.70 4.29 1.04
N GLU A 230 27.60 5.16 0.60
CA GLU A 230 29.03 5.04 0.83
C GLU A 230 29.39 5.07 2.33
N LEU A 231 28.78 5.94 3.11
CA LEU A 231 28.98 6.04 4.56
C LEU A 231 28.50 4.78 5.29
N VAL A 232 27.32 4.27 4.96
CA VAL A 232 26.76 3.05 5.57
C VAL A 232 27.60 1.83 5.21
N HIS A 233 28.03 1.70 3.96
CA HIS A 233 28.91 0.61 3.52
C HIS A 233 30.30 0.68 4.16
N ALA A 234 30.87 1.89 4.31
CA ALA A 234 32.16 2.07 4.99
C ALA A 234 32.10 1.65 6.47
N ALA A 235 30.95 1.80 7.12
CA ALA A 235 30.70 1.28 8.46
C ALA A 235 30.44 -0.24 8.48
N GLY A 236 30.33 -0.89 7.29
CA GLY A 236 30.07 -2.33 7.14
C GLY A 236 28.59 -2.70 7.22
N GLY A 237 27.68 -1.73 7.21
CA GLY A 237 26.23 -1.92 7.13
C GLY A 237 25.74 -2.17 5.70
N LEU A 238 24.48 -2.59 5.56
CA LEU A 238 23.79 -2.78 4.29
C LEU A 238 22.71 -1.70 4.07
N MET A 239 22.46 -1.35 2.81
CA MET A 239 21.41 -0.41 2.43
C MET A 239 20.14 -1.16 2.02
N TYR A 240 19.03 -0.83 2.69
CA TYR A 240 17.72 -1.37 2.37
C TYR A 240 16.83 -0.29 1.73
N TYR A 241 16.27 -0.60 0.56
CA TYR A 241 15.33 0.24 -0.15
C TYR A 241 13.89 -0.22 0.09
N ASP A 242 13.08 0.62 0.73
CA ASP A 242 11.63 0.45 0.74
C ASP A 242 11.07 0.85 -0.62
N GLY A 243 10.62 -0.14 -1.39
CA GLY A 243 10.15 0.03 -2.76
C GLY A 243 8.67 0.43 -2.87
N ALA A 244 8.03 0.84 -1.78
CA ALA A 244 6.65 1.33 -1.81
C ALA A 244 6.49 2.51 -2.79
N ASN A 245 7.49 3.38 -2.88
CA ASN A 245 7.52 4.57 -3.72
C ASN A 245 8.31 4.38 -5.03
N MET A 246 8.37 3.17 -5.58
CA MET A 246 9.11 2.91 -6.83
C MET A 246 8.46 3.54 -8.07
N ASN A 247 7.19 3.90 -8.03
CA ASN A 247 6.40 4.35 -9.19
C ASN A 247 7.09 5.48 -10.01
N PRO A 248 7.58 6.57 -9.40
CA PRO A 248 8.21 7.68 -10.13
C PRO A 248 9.59 7.34 -10.69
N LEU A 249 10.23 6.27 -10.22
CA LEU A 249 11.58 5.88 -10.64
C LEU A 249 11.59 4.90 -11.79
N MET A 250 10.46 4.27 -12.10
CA MET A 250 10.36 3.16 -13.05
C MET A 250 10.90 3.56 -14.43
N GLY A 251 11.95 2.86 -14.88
CA GLY A 251 12.61 3.12 -16.16
C GLY A 251 13.46 4.40 -16.23
N VAL A 252 13.65 5.10 -15.11
CA VAL A 252 14.44 6.34 -14.98
C VAL A 252 15.68 6.13 -14.13
N VAL A 253 15.51 5.56 -12.93
CA VAL A 253 16.59 5.28 -11.97
C VAL A 253 16.38 3.89 -11.40
N ARG A 254 17.47 3.17 -11.18
CA ARG A 254 17.45 1.82 -10.57
C ARG A 254 18.03 1.88 -9.15
N PRO A 255 17.32 1.36 -8.14
CA PRO A 255 17.82 1.33 -6.75
C PRO A 255 19.20 0.67 -6.60
N GLY A 256 19.45 -0.44 -7.29
CA GLY A 256 20.76 -1.09 -7.26
C GLY A 256 21.92 -0.18 -7.72
N ASP A 257 21.68 0.71 -8.72
CA ASP A 257 22.70 1.65 -9.18
C ASP A 257 22.94 2.81 -8.19
N MET A 258 22.03 3.02 -7.26
CA MET A 258 22.18 4.00 -6.17
C MET A 258 22.98 3.43 -4.97
N GLY A 259 23.25 2.13 -4.96
CA GLY A 259 23.99 1.46 -3.89
C GLY A 259 23.13 0.72 -2.88
N PHE A 260 21.86 0.49 -3.17
CA PHE A 260 21.02 -0.37 -2.32
C PHE A 260 21.35 -1.85 -2.52
N ASP A 261 21.46 -2.58 -1.41
CA ASP A 261 21.81 -3.99 -1.36
C ASP A 261 20.59 -4.90 -1.33
N ILE A 262 19.53 -4.45 -0.67
CA ILE A 262 18.27 -5.16 -0.43
C ILE A 262 17.12 -4.23 -0.78
N MET A 263 16.06 -4.77 -1.33
CA MET A 263 14.82 -4.01 -1.53
C MET A 263 13.60 -4.92 -1.48
N HIS A 264 12.43 -4.33 -1.20
CA HIS A 264 11.17 -4.95 -1.56
C HIS A 264 10.40 -4.09 -2.58
N LEU A 265 9.44 -4.68 -3.23
CA LEU A 265 8.49 -4.01 -4.11
C LEU A 265 7.06 -4.31 -3.65
N ASN A 266 6.15 -3.38 -3.90
CA ASN A 266 4.73 -3.57 -3.71
C ASN A 266 4.07 -3.73 -5.08
N LEU A 267 3.78 -4.98 -5.50
CA LEU A 267 3.16 -5.21 -6.82
C LEU A 267 1.77 -4.58 -6.93
N HIS A 268 1.07 -4.47 -5.81
CA HIS A 268 -0.24 -3.82 -5.67
C HIS A 268 -0.19 -2.28 -5.63
N LYS A 269 1.00 -1.68 -5.83
CA LYS A 269 1.23 -0.24 -6.02
C LYS A 269 1.78 0.00 -7.43
N THR A 270 3.08 -0.02 -7.58
CA THR A 270 3.79 0.31 -8.83
C THR A 270 3.36 -0.55 -10.03
N PHE A 271 3.01 -1.83 -9.82
CA PHE A 271 2.69 -2.76 -10.92
C PHE A 271 1.20 -2.99 -11.12
N SER A 272 0.37 -2.08 -10.60
CA SER A 272 -1.07 -1.98 -10.93
C SER A 272 -1.86 -3.28 -10.72
N THR A 273 -1.58 -4.00 -9.63
CA THR A 273 -2.41 -5.14 -9.23
C THR A 273 -3.42 -4.69 -8.16
N PRO A 274 -4.54 -5.43 -7.97
CA PRO A 274 -5.54 -5.03 -7.00
C PRO A 274 -4.98 -4.86 -5.59
N HIS A 275 -5.31 -3.73 -4.94
CA HIS A 275 -4.94 -3.46 -3.55
C HIS A 275 -5.93 -4.08 -2.56
N GLY A 276 -7.22 -4.11 -2.92
CA GLY A 276 -8.29 -4.73 -2.13
C GLY A 276 -8.53 -4.10 -0.76
N GLY A 277 -8.14 -2.83 -0.57
CA GLY A 277 -8.26 -2.16 0.73
C GLY A 277 -7.36 -2.78 1.81
N GLY A 278 -6.24 -3.40 1.43
CA GLY A 278 -5.32 -4.10 2.34
C GLY A 278 -5.43 -5.63 2.26
N GLY A 279 -5.90 -6.17 1.13
CA GLY A 279 -6.11 -7.60 0.88
C GLY A 279 -5.04 -8.24 0.01
N PRO A 280 -5.32 -8.54 -1.26
CA PRO A 280 -4.41 -9.27 -2.13
C PRO A 280 -3.16 -8.43 -2.40
N GLY A 281 -1.99 -8.94 -2.05
CA GLY A 281 -0.73 -8.23 -2.24
C GLY A 281 0.39 -9.18 -2.65
N SER A 282 1.53 -8.61 -2.98
CA SER A 282 2.81 -9.32 -3.13
C SER A 282 3.93 -8.33 -2.88
N GLY A 283 4.95 -8.79 -2.16
CA GLY A 283 6.11 -8.00 -1.76
C GLY A 283 7.42 -8.65 -2.17
N PRO A 284 7.72 -8.85 -3.47
CA PRO A 284 8.99 -9.45 -3.90
C PRO A 284 10.18 -8.74 -3.28
N VAL A 285 11.17 -9.51 -2.81
CA VAL A 285 12.41 -8.99 -2.25
C VAL A 285 13.54 -9.25 -3.22
N GLY A 286 14.21 -8.17 -3.63
CA GLY A 286 15.38 -8.19 -4.49
C GLY A 286 16.66 -7.94 -3.71
N VAL A 287 17.74 -8.57 -4.14
CA VAL A 287 19.05 -8.44 -3.49
C VAL A 287 20.17 -8.21 -4.49
N ALA A 288 21.23 -7.53 -4.04
CA ALA A 288 22.48 -7.40 -4.77
C ALA A 288 23.20 -8.76 -4.87
N ALA A 289 24.16 -8.88 -5.81
CA ALA A 289 24.81 -10.14 -6.13
C ALA A 289 25.46 -10.85 -4.94
N HIS A 290 26.04 -10.11 -4.01
CA HIS A 290 26.72 -10.65 -2.83
C HIS A 290 25.77 -11.18 -1.74
N LEU A 291 24.45 -11.00 -1.92
CA LEU A 291 23.41 -11.44 -0.98
C LEU A 291 22.53 -12.58 -1.55
N VAL A 292 22.77 -13.01 -2.78
CA VAL A 292 21.94 -14.02 -3.45
C VAL A 292 21.84 -15.30 -2.63
N ASP A 293 22.94 -15.74 -2.02
CA ASP A 293 23.01 -16.94 -1.19
C ASP A 293 22.22 -16.83 0.12
N CYS A 294 21.79 -15.63 0.50
CA CYS A 294 20.92 -15.41 1.65
C CYS A 294 19.41 -15.62 1.34
N LEU A 295 19.02 -15.67 0.05
CA LEU A 295 17.61 -15.85 -0.34
C LEU A 295 17.07 -17.28 -0.20
N PRO A 296 17.79 -18.35 -0.59
CA PRO A 296 17.25 -19.72 -0.67
C PRO A 296 16.79 -20.30 0.66
N ASP A 297 17.41 -19.89 1.77
CA ASP A 297 17.14 -20.44 3.11
C ASP A 297 16.01 -19.72 3.83
N LEU A 298 15.46 -18.64 3.25
CA LEU A 298 14.40 -17.83 3.83
C LEU A 298 13.04 -18.17 3.21
N ARG A 299 12.31 -19.08 3.84
CA ARG A 299 10.91 -19.36 3.52
C ARG A 299 10.02 -18.67 4.54
N VAL A 300 9.44 -17.55 4.11
CA VAL A 300 8.63 -16.68 4.97
C VAL A 300 7.12 -16.87 4.78
N SER A 301 6.72 -17.61 3.73
CA SER A 301 5.32 -17.98 3.48
C SER A 301 5.19 -19.46 3.08
N GLY A 302 3.98 -19.99 3.09
CA GLY A 302 3.65 -21.26 2.45
C GLY A 302 3.68 -21.15 0.93
N PHE A 303 4.00 -22.22 0.26
CA PHE A 303 4.00 -22.33 -1.21
C PHE A 303 4.96 -21.35 -1.91
N HIS A 304 4.46 -20.60 -2.91
CA HIS A 304 5.24 -19.77 -3.84
C HIS A 304 4.78 -18.31 -3.84
N GLY A 305 4.34 -17.79 -2.69
CA GLY A 305 3.76 -16.46 -2.59
C GLY A 305 2.40 -16.32 -3.29
N ASN A 306 2.01 -15.12 -3.68
CA ASN A 306 0.72 -14.85 -4.31
C ASN A 306 0.83 -14.88 -5.84
N PHE A 307 0.77 -16.08 -6.43
CA PHE A 307 0.95 -16.28 -7.88
C PHE A 307 -0.01 -15.42 -8.72
N GLY A 308 -1.28 -15.32 -8.32
CA GLY A 308 -2.27 -14.53 -9.06
C GLY A 308 -1.92 -13.04 -9.16
N VAL A 309 -1.31 -12.46 -8.11
CA VAL A 309 -0.83 -11.06 -8.13
C VAL A 309 0.44 -10.96 -8.99
N ILE A 310 1.36 -11.90 -8.85
CA ILE A 310 2.59 -11.93 -9.66
C ILE A 310 2.26 -12.02 -11.14
N LEU A 311 1.30 -12.86 -11.51
CA LEU A 311 0.85 -13.03 -12.90
C LEU A 311 0.21 -11.75 -13.47
N ARG A 312 -0.58 -11.02 -12.67
CA ARG A 312 -1.15 -9.72 -13.07
C ARG A 312 -0.05 -8.67 -13.29
N ALA A 313 0.93 -8.61 -12.39
CA ALA A 313 2.08 -7.71 -12.54
C ALA A 313 2.93 -8.07 -13.77
N TYR A 314 3.09 -9.35 -14.06
CA TYR A 314 3.76 -9.84 -15.27
C TYR A 314 3.02 -9.39 -16.53
N ALA A 315 1.70 -9.55 -16.57
CA ALA A 315 0.86 -9.09 -17.69
C ALA A 315 0.96 -7.55 -17.85
N TYR A 316 0.95 -6.79 -16.75
CA TYR A 316 1.11 -5.34 -16.76
C TYR A 316 2.46 -4.90 -17.38
N ILE A 317 3.57 -5.53 -17.00
CA ILE A 317 4.89 -5.23 -17.55
C ILE A 317 4.93 -5.54 -19.06
N LEU A 318 4.37 -6.67 -19.48
CA LEU A 318 4.30 -7.06 -20.89
C LEU A 318 3.43 -6.09 -21.70
N MET A 319 2.29 -5.66 -21.15
CA MET A 319 1.38 -4.72 -21.79
C MET A 319 2.06 -3.35 -22.02
N LEU A 320 2.77 -2.85 -21.03
CA LEU A 320 3.51 -1.58 -21.16
C LEU A 320 4.68 -1.71 -22.13
N GLY A 321 5.41 -2.81 -22.07
CA GLY A 321 6.64 -3.02 -22.81
C GLY A 321 7.76 -2.04 -22.40
N LYS A 322 8.96 -2.34 -22.81
CA LYS A 322 10.18 -1.59 -22.45
C LYS A 322 10.08 -0.07 -22.73
N GLN A 323 9.39 0.30 -23.80
CA GLN A 323 9.35 1.71 -24.26
C GLN A 323 8.46 2.59 -23.34
N ASN A 324 7.44 2.03 -22.71
CA ASN A 324 6.46 2.79 -21.96
C ASN A 324 6.69 2.76 -20.44
N LEU A 325 7.55 1.88 -19.92
CA LEU A 325 7.84 1.80 -18.49
C LEU A 325 8.25 3.17 -17.91
N LYS A 326 9.13 3.91 -18.58
CA LYS A 326 9.54 5.24 -18.11
C LYS A 326 8.42 6.29 -18.11
N LYS A 327 7.38 6.09 -18.94
CA LYS A 327 6.24 7.03 -19.00
C LYS A 327 5.42 6.96 -17.72
N VAL A 328 5.38 5.82 -17.05
CA VAL A 328 4.72 5.66 -15.76
C VAL A 328 5.27 6.69 -14.76
N GLY A 329 6.59 6.69 -14.56
CA GLY A 329 7.23 7.66 -13.67
C GLY A 329 7.07 9.11 -14.15
N GLN A 330 7.22 9.37 -15.46
CA GLN A 330 7.12 10.71 -16.01
C GLN A 330 5.73 11.32 -15.82
N TYR A 331 4.65 10.55 -16.10
CA TYR A 331 3.29 11.07 -15.96
C TYR A 331 2.86 11.16 -14.49
N SER A 332 3.26 10.23 -13.63
CA SER A 332 2.96 10.35 -12.20
C SER A 332 3.59 11.60 -11.57
N VAL A 333 4.84 11.92 -11.94
CA VAL A 333 5.53 13.15 -11.51
C VAL A 333 4.86 14.40 -12.07
N LEU A 334 4.47 14.37 -13.34
CA LEU A 334 3.79 15.49 -14.00
C LEU A 334 2.44 15.78 -13.31
N SER A 335 1.62 14.75 -13.11
CA SER A 335 0.30 14.89 -12.50
C SER A 335 0.38 15.42 -11.06
N ALA A 336 1.32 14.92 -10.25
CA ALA A 336 1.51 15.37 -8.87
C ALA A 336 1.91 16.85 -8.81
N ASN A 337 2.91 17.26 -9.63
CA ASN A 337 3.32 18.65 -9.65
C ASN A 337 2.24 19.59 -10.22
N TYR A 338 1.46 19.11 -11.20
CA TYR A 338 0.36 19.89 -11.76
C TYR A 338 -0.70 20.22 -10.68
N ILE A 339 -1.19 19.21 -9.94
CA ILE A 339 -2.15 19.43 -8.85
C ILE A 339 -1.55 20.35 -7.78
N LYS A 340 -0.32 20.06 -7.35
CA LYS A 340 0.38 20.83 -6.32
C LYS A 340 0.47 22.32 -6.67
N GLU A 341 0.91 22.62 -7.89
CA GLU A 341 1.06 24.01 -8.34
C GLU A 341 -0.28 24.74 -8.49
N CYS A 342 -1.34 24.03 -8.90
CA CYS A 342 -2.68 24.61 -8.99
C CYS A 342 -3.33 24.89 -7.62
N LEU A 343 -2.93 24.15 -6.56
CA LEU A 343 -3.59 24.24 -5.24
C LEU A 343 -2.78 24.98 -4.17
N LYS A 344 -1.51 25.31 -4.42
CA LYS A 344 -0.62 25.93 -3.42
C LYS A 344 -1.08 27.28 -2.90
N ASP A 345 -1.96 27.99 -3.61
CA ASP A 345 -2.54 29.26 -3.21
C ASP A 345 -3.79 29.11 -2.30
N ALA A 346 -4.31 27.88 -2.18
CA ALA A 346 -5.45 27.55 -1.34
C ALA A 346 -5.08 26.67 -0.14
N TYR A 347 -4.03 25.87 -0.28
CA TYR A 347 -3.54 24.94 0.75
C TYR A 347 -2.08 25.25 1.10
N LYS A 348 -1.74 25.16 2.39
CA LYS A 348 -0.37 25.42 2.89
C LYS A 348 0.59 24.37 2.35
N LEU A 349 1.56 24.80 1.55
CA LEU A 349 2.62 23.95 1.02
C LEU A 349 3.88 24.06 1.90
N PRO A 350 4.15 23.10 2.80
CA PRO A 350 5.25 23.22 3.76
C PRO A 350 6.63 23.08 3.12
N ILE A 351 6.72 22.34 2.02
CA ILE A 351 7.98 22.12 1.30
C ILE A 351 7.79 22.51 -0.16
N GLU A 352 8.52 23.53 -0.56
CA GLU A 352 8.52 24.03 -1.93
C GLU A 352 9.39 23.17 -2.86
N GLY A 353 9.28 23.42 -4.17
CA GLY A 353 10.07 22.77 -5.21
C GLY A 353 9.36 21.61 -5.88
N VAL A 354 10.09 20.87 -6.73
CA VAL A 354 9.55 19.75 -7.51
C VAL A 354 9.43 18.51 -6.64
N CYS A 355 8.22 17.98 -6.51
CA CYS A 355 7.98 16.67 -5.93
C CYS A 355 8.07 15.55 -6.97
N LYS A 356 8.09 14.30 -6.51
CA LYS A 356 8.01 13.13 -7.38
C LYS A 356 6.52 12.78 -7.61
N HIS A 357 6.05 11.63 -7.20
CA HIS A 357 4.71 11.11 -7.52
C HIS A 357 3.62 11.56 -6.56
N GLU A 358 4.00 12.08 -5.41
CA GLU A 358 3.11 12.54 -4.33
C GLU A 358 3.65 13.80 -3.67
N PHE A 359 2.82 14.46 -2.91
CA PHE A 359 3.16 15.65 -2.14
C PHE A 359 2.22 15.83 -0.96
N VAL A 360 2.59 16.70 -0.02
CA VAL A 360 1.82 16.94 1.21
C VAL A 360 1.50 18.43 1.34
N PHE A 361 0.24 18.75 1.62
CA PHE A 361 -0.19 20.03 2.17
C PHE A 361 -0.36 19.95 3.69
N ASP A 362 -0.23 21.06 4.38
CA ASP A 362 -0.48 21.17 5.83
C ASP A 362 -1.74 22.03 6.09
N GLY A 363 -2.88 21.53 5.64
CA GLY A 363 -4.18 22.16 5.79
C GLY A 363 -4.45 23.34 4.85
N LEU A 364 -5.56 24.02 5.09
CA LEU A 364 -6.01 25.18 4.34
C LEU A 364 -5.20 26.44 4.70
N ILE A 365 -4.98 27.34 3.74
CA ILE A 365 -4.41 28.68 4.02
C ILE A 365 -5.42 29.52 4.79
N ASN A 366 -6.69 29.52 4.36
CA ASN A 366 -7.79 30.11 5.07
C ASN A 366 -8.78 29.02 5.44
N ASP A 367 -8.80 28.66 6.72
CA ASP A 367 -9.65 27.60 7.27
C ASP A 367 -10.98 28.14 7.83
N GLY A 368 -11.21 29.47 7.73
CA GLY A 368 -12.42 30.13 8.21
C GLY A 368 -12.40 30.43 9.72
N ALA A 369 -11.30 30.19 10.42
CA ALA A 369 -11.20 30.52 11.85
C ALA A 369 -11.29 32.03 12.08
N HIS A 370 -12.16 32.48 12.98
CA HIS A 370 -12.28 33.85 13.41
C HIS A 370 -13.01 33.94 14.76
N ASP A 371 -12.66 34.89 15.60
CA ASP A 371 -13.22 35.08 16.95
C ASP A 371 -13.39 33.75 17.71
N ASP A 372 -14.63 33.34 18.00
CA ASP A 372 -14.96 32.10 18.69
C ASP A 372 -15.27 30.93 17.72
N VAL A 373 -15.03 31.10 16.39
CA VAL A 373 -15.27 30.07 15.37
C VAL A 373 -14.01 29.28 15.08
N HIS A 374 -14.05 27.97 15.31
CA HIS A 374 -12.97 27.06 14.95
C HIS A 374 -12.93 26.85 13.43
N GLY A 375 -11.74 26.90 12.85
CA GLY A 375 -11.55 26.66 11.42
C GLY A 375 -11.76 25.20 11.01
N ALA A 376 -11.91 24.97 9.71
CA ALA A 376 -12.03 23.64 9.13
C ALA A 376 -10.68 22.89 9.15
N THR A 377 -10.71 21.64 9.53
CA THR A 377 -9.54 20.75 9.60
C THR A 377 -9.36 19.96 8.29
N THR A 378 -8.21 19.32 8.16
CA THR A 378 -7.97 18.37 7.04
C THR A 378 -8.97 17.21 7.03
N LEU A 379 -9.45 16.74 8.21
CA LEU A 379 -10.53 15.76 8.27
C LEU A 379 -11.83 16.31 7.65
N ASP A 380 -12.13 17.57 7.87
CA ASP A 380 -13.32 18.20 7.34
C ASP A 380 -13.24 18.34 5.81
N VAL A 381 -12.08 18.71 5.28
CA VAL A 381 -11.78 18.68 3.83
C VAL A 381 -11.99 17.27 3.27
N ALA A 382 -11.45 16.25 3.91
CA ALA A 382 -11.58 14.85 3.51
C ALA A 382 -13.05 14.39 3.48
N LYS A 383 -13.83 14.76 4.50
CA LYS A 383 -15.27 14.45 4.56
C LYS A 383 -16.07 15.21 3.49
N ARG A 384 -15.70 16.47 3.21
CA ARG A 384 -16.38 17.26 2.18
C ARG A 384 -16.11 16.75 0.76
N LEU A 385 -14.93 16.20 0.48
CA LEU A 385 -14.60 15.54 -0.79
C LEU A 385 -15.59 14.40 -1.13
N LEU A 386 -16.04 13.64 -0.13
CA LEU A 386 -17.02 12.56 -0.32
C LEU A 386 -18.36 13.08 -0.89
N ASP A 387 -18.77 14.30 -0.51
CA ASP A 387 -19.99 14.93 -1.03
C ASP A 387 -19.87 15.28 -2.52
N TYR A 388 -18.65 15.56 -2.98
CA TYR A 388 -18.34 15.82 -4.38
C TYR A 388 -18.03 14.56 -5.18
N GLY A 389 -18.10 13.38 -4.56
CA GLY A 389 -17.89 12.08 -5.22
C GLY A 389 -16.43 11.66 -5.38
N PHE A 390 -15.52 12.32 -4.67
CA PHE A 390 -14.10 11.94 -4.65
C PHE A 390 -13.76 11.15 -3.39
N HIS A 391 -12.88 10.16 -3.54
CA HIS A 391 -12.24 9.53 -2.40
C HIS A 391 -11.28 10.53 -1.73
N ALA A 392 -11.25 10.54 -0.41
CA ALA A 392 -10.34 11.40 0.33
C ALA A 392 -8.87 10.99 0.12
N PRO A 393 -7.93 11.96 0.02
CA PRO A 393 -6.50 11.70 0.17
C PRO A 393 -6.15 11.16 1.55
N THR A 394 -4.90 10.77 1.76
CA THR A 394 -4.38 10.39 3.09
C THR A 394 -4.29 11.63 3.98
N ILE A 395 -4.83 11.55 5.18
CA ILE A 395 -4.82 12.63 6.15
C ILE A 395 -3.99 12.26 7.38
N TYR A 396 -3.45 13.28 8.09
CA TYR A 396 -2.65 13.13 9.31
C TYR A 396 -1.40 12.25 9.15
N PHE A 397 -0.94 12.07 7.93
CA PHE A 397 0.29 11.38 7.60
C PHE A 397 1.02 12.11 6.45
N PRO A 398 2.35 12.26 6.51
CA PRO A 398 3.25 11.86 7.60
C PRO A 398 3.06 12.70 8.87
N LEU A 399 3.44 12.14 10.03
CA LEU A 399 3.26 12.80 11.35
C LEU A 399 4.08 14.09 11.52
N LEU A 400 4.89 14.43 10.53
CA LEU A 400 5.68 15.66 10.50
C LEU A 400 4.81 16.94 10.46
N PHE A 401 3.60 16.84 9.92
CA PHE A 401 2.67 17.95 9.76
C PHE A 401 1.33 17.64 10.46
N HIS A 402 0.82 18.62 11.22
CA HIS A 402 -0.40 18.41 12.02
C HIS A 402 -1.67 18.27 11.17
N GLN A 403 -1.74 19.01 10.06
CA GLN A 403 -2.86 19.00 9.14
C GLN A 403 -2.48 18.34 7.80
N ALA A 404 -1.63 17.31 7.85
CA ALA A 404 -1.14 16.65 6.66
C ALA A 404 -2.30 16.16 5.77
N LEU A 405 -2.21 16.50 4.49
CA LEU A 405 -3.07 16.05 3.41
C LEU A 405 -2.17 15.59 2.27
N MET A 406 -1.99 14.28 2.13
CA MET A 406 -1.08 13.69 1.16
C MET A 406 -1.83 13.20 -0.07
N ILE A 407 -1.42 13.66 -1.25
CA ILE A 407 -2.06 13.41 -2.52
C ILE A 407 -1.10 12.69 -3.48
N GLU A 408 -1.54 11.55 -4.01
CA GLU A 408 -0.85 10.79 -5.06
C GLU A 408 -1.84 10.54 -6.22
N PRO A 409 -1.74 11.28 -7.34
CA PRO A 409 -2.70 11.16 -8.43
C PRO A 409 -2.48 9.95 -9.34
N THR A 410 -1.29 9.37 -9.35
CA THR A 410 -0.81 8.35 -10.28
C THR A 410 -0.69 8.84 -11.74
N GLU A 411 -0.27 7.95 -12.64
CA GLU A 411 -0.19 8.19 -14.08
C GLU A 411 -1.45 7.75 -14.84
N THR A 412 -2.42 7.15 -14.16
CA THR A 412 -3.59 6.54 -14.82
C THR A 412 -4.76 7.49 -14.97
N GLU A 413 -4.72 8.64 -14.32
CA GLU A 413 -5.80 9.62 -14.37
C GLU A 413 -5.68 10.53 -15.60
N SER A 414 -6.83 10.87 -16.20
CA SER A 414 -6.88 11.83 -17.29
C SER A 414 -6.74 13.26 -16.78
N LYS A 415 -6.33 14.17 -17.67
CA LYS A 415 -6.25 15.59 -17.32
C LYS A 415 -7.60 16.13 -16.86
N GLU A 416 -8.69 15.72 -17.50
CA GLU A 416 -10.05 16.14 -17.16
C GLU A 416 -10.45 15.70 -15.76
N THR A 417 -10.09 14.48 -15.35
CA THR A 417 -10.30 13.99 -13.99
C THR A 417 -9.52 14.81 -12.97
N ILE A 418 -8.24 15.08 -13.28
CA ILE A 418 -7.37 15.89 -12.43
C ILE A 418 -7.88 17.32 -12.31
N ASP A 419 -8.29 17.96 -13.41
CA ASP A 419 -8.84 19.31 -13.41
C ASP A 419 -10.15 19.37 -12.56
N SER A 420 -11.02 18.36 -12.69
CA SER A 420 -12.24 18.28 -11.88
C SER A 420 -11.95 18.16 -10.39
N PHE A 421 -10.90 17.40 -10.02
CA PHE A 421 -10.46 17.31 -8.62
C PHE A 421 -9.91 18.64 -8.11
N ILE A 422 -9.10 19.34 -8.92
CA ILE A 422 -8.55 20.67 -8.59
C ILE A 422 -9.70 21.67 -8.37
N ASP A 423 -10.70 21.69 -9.24
CA ASP A 423 -11.86 22.57 -9.13
C ASP A 423 -12.63 22.31 -7.83
N VAL A 424 -12.82 21.05 -7.46
CA VAL A 424 -13.49 20.68 -6.21
C VAL A 424 -12.66 21.11 -4.99
N MET A 425 -11.34 20.91 -5.02
CA MET A 425 -10.46 21.35 -3.94
C MET A 425 -10.51 22.87 -3.74
N HIS A 426 -10.54 23.66 -4.82
CA HIS A 426 -10.71 25.11 -4.72
C HIS A 426 -12.09 25.50 -4.16
N ARG A 427 -13.17 24.79 -4.54
CA ARG A 427 -14.50 25.02 -3.96
C ARG A 427 -14.52 24.76 -2.48
N ILE A 428 -13.93 23.66 -2.03
CA ILE A 428 -13.84 23.30 -0.61
C ILE A 428 -13.07 24.38 0.17
N ALA A 429 -11.98 24.90 -0.38
CA ALA A 429 -11.24 26.00 0.24
C ALA A 429 -12.05 27.29 0.32
N ALA A 430 -12.84 27.61 -0.71
CA ALA A 430 -13.74 28.75 -0.70
C ALA A 430 -14.89 28.59 0.31
N GLU A 431 -15.51 27.42 0.37
CA GLU A 431 -16.55 27.08 1.36
C GLU A 431 -16.03 27.22 2.80
N ALA A 432 -14.80 26.72 3.07
CA ALA A 432 -14.19 26.84 4.40
C ALA A 432 -13.94 28.31 4.80
N ALA A 433 -13.50 29.13 3.85
CA ALA A 433 -13.26 30.55 4.08
C ALA A 433 -14.54 31.36 4.31
N GLU A 434 -15.66 30.97 3.69
CA GLU A 434 -16.95 31.62 3.83
C GLU A 434 -17.69 31.17 5.09
N ASP A 435 -17.78 29.84 5.32
CA ASP A 435 -18.45 29.24 6.46
C ASP A 435 -17.85 27.83 6.74
N PRO A 436 -16.94 27.70 7.71
CA PRO A 436 -16.31 26.41 8.04
C PRO A 436 -17.30 25.35 8.52
N ALA A 437 -18.50 25.71 9.00
CA ALA A 437 -19.50 24.76 9.43
C ALA A 437 -19.96 23.84 8.30
N ILE A 438 -19.96 24.32 7.06
CA ILE A 438 -20.27 23.49 5.87
C ILE A 438 -19.35 22.27 5.81
N LEU A 439 -18.06 22.43 6.10
CA LEU A 439 -17.09 21.34 6.10
C LEU A 439 -17.17 20.51 7.39
N GLN A 440 -17.36 21.15 8.53
CA GLN A 440 -17.42 20.48 9.83
C GLN A 440 -18.62 19.54 9.96
N GLU A 441 -19.73 19.85 9.27
CA GLU A 441 -20.93 19.01 9.21
C GLU A 441 -20.89 17.96 8.08
N ALA A 442 -19.91 18.05 7.16
CA ALA A 442 -19.75 17.10 6.08
C ALA A 442 -19.37 15.69 6.61
N PRO A 443 -19.75 14.61 5.89
CA PRO A 443 -20.36 14.59 4.58
C PRO A 443 -21.90 14.77 4.66
N HIS A 444 -22.47 15.54 3.74
CA HIS A 444 -23.91 15.77 3.67
C HIS A 444 -24.63 14.68 2.85
N ASN A 445 -23.99 14.20 1.76
CA ASN A 445 -24.57 13.32 0.76
C ASN A 445 -24.05 11.88 0.80
N ALA A 446 -23.03 11.58 1.61
CA ALA A 446 -22.50 10.23 1.75
C ALA A 446 -23.43 9.36 2.63
N PRO A 447 -23.51 8.04 2.37
CA PRO A 447 -24.34 7.13 3.16
C PRO A 447 -23.89 7.01 4.62
N ILE A 448 -22.58 7.11 4.88
CA ILE A 448 -22.00 7.11 6.22
C ILE A 448 -21.54 8.53 6.55
N LYS A 449 -21.94 9.02 7.69
CA LYS A 449 -21.57 10.35 8.19
C LYS A 449 -20.20 10.31 8.92
N ARG A 450 -20.19 10.74 10.18
CA ARG A 450 -19.01 10.73 11.06
C ARG A 450 -19.21 9.68 12.15
N PRO A 451 -18.69 8.45 11.97
CA PRO A 451 -18.76 7.42 13.01
C PRO A 451 -17.90 7.83 14.22
N ASP A 452 -18.27 7.33 15.40
CA ASP A 452 -17.43 7.40 16.59
C ASP A 452 -16.27 6.39 16.46
N GLU A 453 -15.18 6.84 15.84
CA GLU A 453 -13.99 6.01 15.60
C GLU A 453 -13.33 5.56 16.91
N THR A 454 -13.42 6.38 17.97
CA THR A 454 -12.87 6.06 19.29
C THR A 454 -13.66 4.94 19.94
N ALA A 455 -14.98 5.01 19.93
CA ALA A 455 -15.82 3.94 20.45
C ALA A 455 -15.68 2.65 19.64
N ALA A 456 -15.61 2.76 18.31
CA ALA A 456 -15.38 1.61 17.42
C ALA A 456 -14.05 0.89 17.68
N ALA A 457 -12.98 1.65 17.96
CA ALA A 457 -11.67 1.08 18.27
C ALA A 457 -11.57 0.50 19.68
N ARG A 458 -12.17 1.18 20.68
CA ARG A 458 -12.06 0.77 22.10
C ARG A 458 -13.09 -0.27 22.51
N ASN A 459 -14.29 -0.24 21.92
CA ASN A 459 -15.42 -1.09 22.28
C ASN A 459 -16.04 -1.73 21.02
N PRO A 460 -15.28 -2.51 20.23
CA PRO A 460 -15.79 -3.06 18.98
C PRO A 460 -16.90 -4.08 19.22
N ILE A 461 -17.99 -3.96 18.45
CA ILE A 461 -19.05 -4.97 18.41
C ILE A 461 -18.65 -6.05 17.41
N LEU A 462 -18.23 -7.22 17.90
CA LEU A 462 -17.64 -8.30 17.09
C LEU A 462 -18.64 -9.37 16.66
N LYS A 463 -19.87 -9.30 17.13
CA LYS A 463 -20.92 -10.28 16.82
C LYS A 463 -22.20 -9.57 16.45
N PHE A 464 -22.93 -10.15 15.51
CA PHE A 464 -24.33 -9.80 15.28
C PHE A 464 -25.13 -10.10 16.56
N LYS A 465 -25.91 -9.13 17.01
CA LYS A 465 -26.91 -9.28 18.05
C LYS A 465 -28.24 -8.96 17.42
N ASP A 466 -29.22 -9.82 17.66
CA ASP A 466 -30.59 -9.47 17.31
C ASP A 466 -30.90 -8.11 17.94
N ALA A 467 -31.46 -7.21 17.14
CA ALA A 467 -31.93 -5.94 17.66
C ALA A 467 -33.00 -6.21 18.72
N GLN A 468 -32.69 -5.93 19.96
CA GLN A 468 -33.66 -5.98 21.07
C GLN A 468 -34.60 -4.80 21.01
#